data_a93167f091f646b9917773b64b068154
#
_entry.id   a93167f091f646b9917773b64b068154
#
_cell.length_a   1.000
_cell.length_b   1.000
_cell.length_c   1.000
_cell.angle_alpha   90.00
_cell.angle_beta   90.00
_cell.angle_gamma   90.00
#
_symmetry.space_group_name_H-M   'P 1'
#
loop_
_entity.id
_entity.type
_entity.pdbx_description
1 polymer ?
#
loop_
_entity_poly.entity_id
_entity_poly.type
_entity_poly.pdbx_seq_one_letter_code
_entity_poly.pdbx_strand_id
1 'polypeptide(L)'
;MKKIVSLLLALTLVCTLFTGVLSAQTADDTVLTVCTQSGEFGPRTTVKTYTAAELKKLAETKADGYGYQYSKNGWQAVVATEYVTLDALLADAGVTFADGNALYFTCADGDYTKFAPTYKDITTDKYFFDGENAAEVPAAIALSWTNGALADGTVADLAKNAKDSGSLRFVCGTNEADYKAEKSAGKRMPSGVTAISVAAASVSYTDVAAKDWYRNAVTYCSDNGLFKGVGDNKFAPLTQMNMAELATVLYRVAGSTTDNSGEKWYSKQQAWCAEKEIIPADSFKADANVSRAAFITMFYKTLTLDSKYDTTVTDEMRKSVEAAADYASINAADVDAIAWAVSVGLIKGTDDSTLTINPAAEVNRAEVCTMLQRCYTGLAK
;
A
#
# COMPACT_ATOMS: atom_id res chain seq x y z
N MET A 1 -22.19 -31.04 -47.30
CA MET A 1 -21.01 -30.22 -47.60
C MET A 1 -21.40 -28.76 -47.52
N LYS A 2 -21.21 -28.09 -46.41
CA LYS A 2 -21.10 -26.61 -46.30
C LYS A 2 -20.25 -26.33 -45.08
N LYS A 3 -19.06 -25.78 -45.32
CA LYS A 3 -18.06 -25.42 -44.32
C LYS A 3 -18.56 -24.17 -43.57
N ILE A 4 -18.65 -24.22 -42.24
CA ILE A 4 -18.84 -23.07 -41.38
C ILE A 4 -17.46 -22.58 -41.04
N VAL A 5 -17.12 -21.39 -41.53
CA VAL A 5 -15.87 -20.66 -41.23
C VAL A 5 -16.09 -19.97 -39.90
N SER A 6 -15.32 -20.36 -38.90
CA SER A 6 -15.27 -19.72 -37.60
C SER A 6 -14.46 -18.47 -37.69
N LEU A 7 -15.09 -17.31 -37.51
CA LEU A 7 -14.43 -16.01 -37.50
C LEU A 7 -13.84 -15.76 -36.11
N LEU A 8 -12.53 -16.01 -35.95
CA LEU A 8 -11.76 -15.56 -34.79
C LEU A 8 -11.49 -14.05 -34.94
N LEU A 9 -12.17 -13.26 -34.13
CA LEU A 9 -11.87 -11.84 -33.99
C LEU A 9 -10.62 -11.70 -33.09
N ALA A 10 -9.46 -11.62 -33.70
CA ALA A 10 -8.22 -11.25 -32.99
C ALA A 10 -8.27 -9.76 -32.66
N LEU A 11 -8.41 -9.44 -31.38
CA LEU A 11 -8.22 -8.09 -30.87
C LEU A 11 -6.73 -7.78 -30.92
N THR A 12 -6.27 -7.16 -31.99
CA THR A 12 -4.91 -6.65 -32.10
C THR A 12 -4.75 -5.45 -31.18
N LEU A 13 -4.12 -5.70 -30.03
CA LEU A 13 -3.53 -4.65 -29.19
C LEU A 13 -2.40 -3.99 -30.00
N VAL A 14 -2.62 -2.77 -30.45
CA VAL A 14 -1.57 -1.96 -31.10
C VAL A 14 -0.58 -1.56 -30.01
N CYS A 15 0.42 -2.41 -29.76
CA CYS A 15 1.65 -2.01 -29.12
C CYS A 15 2.44 -1.19 -30.16
N THR A 16 2.43 0.14 -30.04
CA THR A 16 3.42 0.98 -30.68
C THR A 16 4.79 0.60 -30.10
N LEU A 17 5.51 -0.21 -30.85
CA LEU A 17 6.92 -0.51 -30.61
C LEU A 17 7.71 0.79 -30.76
N PHE A 18 7.96 1.48 -29.67
CA PHE A 18 9.08 2.39 -29.58
C PHE A 18 10.34 1.51 -29.59
N THR A 19 10.98 1.39 -30.73
CA THR A 19 12.34 0.83 -30.87
C THR A 19 13.36 1.86 -30.38
N GLY A 20 13.31 2.17 -29.08
CA GLY A 20 14.45 2.67 -28.36
C GLY A 20 15.29 1.46 -27.99
N VAL A 21 16.58 1.48 -28.33
CA VAL A 21 17.56 0.48 -27.88
C VAL A 21 17.51 0.47 -26.34
N LEU A 22 16.74 -0.46 -25.75
CA LEU A 22 16.85 -0.78 -24.34
C LEU A 22 18.21 -1.46 -24.19
N SER A 23 19.26 -0.70 -23.81
CA SER A 23 20.41 -1.32 -23.20
C SER A 23 19.88 -2.10 -21.98
N ALA A 24 20.13 -3.38 -21.91
CA ALA A 24 19.75 -4.21 -20.79
C ALA A 24 20.43 -3.63 -19.52
N GLN A 25 19.66 -2.82 -18.78
CA GLN A 25 20.06 -2.26 -17.51
C GLN A 25 20.03 -3.43 -16.53
N THR A 26 21.18 -3.81 -16.01
CA THR A 26 21.23 -4.81 -14.96
C THR A 26 20.53 -4.25 -13.73
N ALA A 27 19.71 -5.05 -13.07
CA ALA A 27 18.95 -4.65 -11.87
C ALA A 27 19.84 -4.10 -10.73
N ASP A 28 21.15 -4.28 -10.86
CA ASP A 28 22.18 -3.94 -9.87
C ASP A 28 22.58 -2.44 -9.88
N ASP A 29 22.24 -1.67 -10.94
CA ASP A 29 22.62 -0.26 -11.07
C ASP A 29 21.48 0.73 -10.74
N THR A 30 20.29 0.23 -10.42
CA THR A 30 19.13 1.06 -10.10
C THR A 30 19.27 1.70 -8.72
N VAL A 31 19.21 3.04 -8.67
CA VAL A 31 19.28 3.80 -7.42
C VAL A 31 17.94 4.42 -7.01
N LEU A 32 17.03 4.60 -7.97
CA LEU A 32 15.68 5.13 -7.72
C LEU A 32 14.65 4.48 -8.62
N THR A 33 13.49 4.15 -8.06
CA THR A 33 12.32 3.65 -8.81
C THR A 33 11.15 4.63 -8.65
N VAL A 34 10.49 4.98 -9.75
CA VAL A 34 9.21 5.70 -9.73
C VAL A 34 8.08 4.74 -10.02
N CYS A 35 7.08 4.75 -9.14
CA CYS A 35 5.92 3.87 -9.20
C CYS A 35 4.62 4.67 -9.23
N THR A 36 3.55 4.07 -9.75
CA THR A 36 2.17 4.42 -9.42
C THR A 36 1.63 3.44 -8.39
N GLN A 37 0.65 3.87 -7.58
CA GLN A 37 0.07 3.06 -6.51
C GLN A 37 -1.42 3.33 -6.37
N SER A 38 -2.20 2.29 -6.07
CA SER A 38 -3.63 2.41 -5.82
C SER A 38 -3.90 2.65 -4.34
N GLY A 39 -4.06 3.92 -3.93
CA GLY A 39 -4.26 4.28 -2.52
C GLY A 39 -3.03 4.08 -1.63
N GLU A 40 -3.23 4.16 -0.32
CA GLU A 40 -2.18 4.05 0.71
C GLU A 40 -1.54 2.65 0.75
N PHE A 41 -2.36 1.62 0.59
CA PHE A 41 -1.96 0.20 0.78
C PHE A 41 -2.09 -0.64 -0.49
N GLY A 42 -2.48 -0.06 -1.61
CA GLY A 42 -2.68 -0.80 -2.84
C GLY A 42 -1.40 -1.20 -3.55
N PRO A 43 -1.51 -2.02 -4.60
CA PRO A 43 -0.36 -2.50 -5.32
C PRO A 43 0.40 -1.36 -6.00
N ARG A 44 1.73 -1.48 -5.97
CA ARG A 44 2.66 -0.60 -6.67
C ARG A 44 2.99 -1.16 -8.04
N THR A 45 2.95 -0.29 -9.04
CA THR A 45 3.36 -0.61 -10.40
C THR A 45 4.59 0.24 -10.73
N THR A 46 5.72 -0.40 -11.00
CA THR A 46 6.92 0.30 -11.47
C THR A 46 6.66 0.92 -12.83
N VAL A 47 6.91 2.22 -12.94
CA VAL A 47 6.79 2.98 -14.18
C VAL A 47 8.16 3.19 -14.80
N LYS A 48 9.15 3.62 -13.99
CA LYS A 48 10.51 3.87 -14.44
C LYS A 48 11.53 3.64 -13.35
N THR A 49 12.69 3.14 -13.74
CA THR A 49 13.86 3.02 -12.86
C THR A 49 14.95 3.96 -13.35
N TYR A 50 15.80 4.39 -12.44
CA TYR A 50 16.89 5.31 -12.72
C TYR A 50 18.19 4.82 -12.12
N THR A 51 19.24 4.86 -12.90
CA THR A 51 20.64 4.82 -12.44
C THR A 51 21.07 6.18 -11.90
N ALA A 52 22.17 6.21 -11.15
CA ALA A 52 22.77 7.48 -10.71
C ALA A 52 23.13 8.39 -11.89
N ALA A 53 23.62 7.83 -13.00
CA ALA A 53 23.98 8.58 -14.19
C ALA A 53 22.76 9.21 -14.89
N GLU A 54 21.61 8.53 -14.89
CA GLU A 54 20.37 9.08 -15.45
C GLU A 54 19.80 10.19 -14.58
N LEU A 55 19.81 10.04 -13.25
CA LEU A 55 19.42 11.11 -12.34
C LEU A 55 20.30 12.35 -12.52
N LYS A 56 21.62 12.18 -12.68
CA LYS A 56 22.56 13.30 -12.92
C LYS A 56 22.29 14.05 -14.23
N LYS A 57 21.72 13.41 -15.25
CA LYS A 57 21.31 14.10 -16.49
C LYS A 57 20.08 15.00 -16.30
N LEU A 58 19.21 14.65 -15.34
CA LEU A 58 18.03 15.44 -15.00
C LEU A 58 18.33 16.48 -13.92
N ALA A 59 19.50 16.37 -13.25
CA ALA A 59 19.82 17.17 -12.09
C ALA A 59 20.13 18.62 -12.45
N GLU A 60 19.68 19.50 -11.60
CA GLU A 60 20.07 20.90 -11.53
C GLU A 60 21.12 21.10 -10.42
N THR A 61 21.94 22.13 -10.57
CA THR A 61 22.94 22.52 -9.56
C THR A 61 22.72 23.94 -9.11
N LYS A 62 22.87 24.19 -7.81
CA LYS A 62 22.81 25.51 -7.20
C LYS A 62 23.93 25.63 -6.18
N ALA A 63 24.96 26.44 -6.50
CA ALA A 63 26.16 26.55 -5.68
C ALA A 63 25.88 26.97 -4.23
N ASP A 64 24.93 27.91 -4.02
CA ASP A 64 24.50 28.36 -2.70
C ASP A 64 23.47 27.44 -2.05
N GLY A 65 23.06 26.40 -2.75
CA GLY A 65 22.06 25.42 -2.31
C GLY A 65 20.64 25.96 -2.17
N TYR A 66 19.70 25.04 -2.04
CA TYR A 66 18.38 25.30 -1.47
C TYR A 66 18.31 24.78 -0.06
N GLY A 67 17.83 25.62 0.88
CA GLY A 67 17.58 25.24 2.26
C GLY A 67 16.16 24.70 2.45
N TYR A 68 16.03 23.62 3.22
CA TYR A 68 14.76 22.99 3.58
C TYR A 68 14.72 22.85 5.10
N GLN A 69 13.86 23.64 5.74
CA GLN A 69 13.87 23.82 7.18
C GLN A 69 13.15 22.70 7.94
N TYR A 70 13.66 22.41 9.13
CA TYR A 70 12.97 21.61 10.14
C TYR A 70 13.39 22.04 11.54
N SER A 71 12.50 21.89 12.51
CA SER A 71 12.81 22.18 13.92
C SER A 71 13.28 20.92 14.65
N LYS A 72 14.47 21.00 15.27
CA LYS A 72 15.03 19.99 16.16
C LYS A 72 16.07 20.69 17.05
N ASN A 73 15.69 21.01 18.28
CA ASN A 73 16.55 21.80 19.17
C ASN A 73 17.00 23.14 18.52
N GLY A 74 16.05 23.88 17.95
CA GLY A 74 16.26 25.04 17.09
C GLY A 74 16.10 24.71 15.59
N TRP A 75 16.21 25.77 14.77
CA TRP A 75 16.08 25.62 13.33
C TRP A 75 17.29 24.95 12.70
N GLN A 76 17.03 23.91 11.96
CA GLN A 76 17.98 23.17 11.14
C GLN A 76 17.59 23.30 9.67
N ALA A 77 18.53 23.10 8.76
CA ALA A 77 18.25 22.97 7.34
C ALA A 77 18.90 21.71 6.75
N VAL A 78 18.18 21.04 5.85
CA VAL A 78 18.80 20.23 4.80
C VAL A 78 19.15 21.19 3.68
N VAL A 79 20.38 21.18 3.20
CA VAL A 79 20.82 22.01 2.08
C VAL A 79 21.18 21.12 0.90
N ALA A 80 20.47 21.27 -0.21
CA ALA A 80 20.71 20.53 -1.45
C ALA A 80 21.41 21.42 -2.47
N THR A 81 22.52 20.96 -3.03
CA THR A 81 23.30 21.66 -4.08
C THR A 81 23.21 21.02 -5.45
N GLU A 82 22.91 19.72 -5.51
CA GLU A 82 22.58 18.98 -6.73
C GLU A 82 21.30 18.20 -6.48
N TYR A 83 20.29 18.37 -7.30
CA TYR A 83 18.95 17.85 -7.08
C TYR A 83 18.20 17.66 -8.39
N VAL A 84 17.24 16.72 -8.41
CA VAL A 84 16.21 16.58 -9.46
C VAL A 84 14.90 17.08 -8.85
N THR A 85 14.28 18.10 -9.45
CA THR A 85 12.97 18.55 -8.99
C THR A 85 11.94 17.44 -9.13
N LEU A 86 10.97 17.40 -8.22
CA LEU A 86 9.90 16.39 -8.27
C LEU A 86 9.16 16.45 -9.61
N ASP A 87 8.88 17.66 -10.09
CA ASP A 87 8.19 17.88 -11.38
C ASP A 87 9.00 17.32 -12.56
N ALA A 88 10.31 17.58 -12.61
CA ALA A 88 11.18 17.06 -13.67
C ALA A 88 11.26 15.52 -13.62
N LEU A 89 11.40 14.95 -12.42
CA LEU A 89 11.46 13.50 -12.23
C LEU A 89 10.17 12.82 -12.70
N LEU A 90 9.02 13.34 -12.26
CA LEU A 90 7.72 12.74 -12.58
C LEU A 90 7.34 12.95 -14.05
N ALA A 91 7.68 14.10 -14.64
CA ALA A 91 7.50 14.36 -16.07
C ALA A 91 8.33 13.39 -16.93
N ASP A 92 9.60 13.17 -16.57
CA ASP A 92 10.48 12.22 -17.26
C ASP A 92 10.03 10.75 -17.08
N ALA A 93 9.41 10.44 -15.95
CA ALA A 93 8.76 9.13 -15.73
C ALA A 93 7.39 9.00 -16.41
N GLY A 94 6.81 10.07 -16.93
CA GLY A 94 5.46 10.07 -17.51
C GLY A 94 4.36 9.89 -16.47
N VAL A 95 4.59 10.30 -15.23
CA VAL A 95 3.65 10.16 -14.10
C VAL A 95 3.06 11.53 -13.74
N THR A 96 1.75 11.61 -13.66
CA THR A 96 1.05 12.83 -13.23
C THR A 96 0.87 12.82 -11.72
N PHE A 97 1.28 13.92 -11.05
CA PHE A 97 1.01 14.18 -9.65
C PHE A 97 0.08 15.39 -9.55
N ALA A 98 -1.13 15.20 -9.09
CA ALA A 98 -2.20 16.18 -9.10
C ALA A 98 -3.03 16.12 -7.83
N ASP A 99 -4.05 16.99 -7.71
CA ASP A 99 -4.94 17.01 -6.56
C ASP A 99 -5.57 15.62 -6.31
N GLY A 100 -5.63 15.24 -5.05
CA GLY A 100 -6.04 13.91 -4.61
C GLY A 100 -4.93 12.85 -4.61
N ASN A 101 -3.72 13.15 -5.13
CA ASN A 101 -2.58 12.25 -5.03
C ASN A 101 -1.76 12.48 -3.74
N ALA A 102 -1.07 11.43 -3.30
CA ALA A 102 -0.07 11.46 -2.25
C ALA A 102 1.22 10.75 -2.69
N LEU A 103 2.35 11.11 -2.07
CA LEU A 103 3.63 10.45 -2.31
C LEU A 103 3.93 9.48 -1.16
N TYR A 104 4.30 8.26 -1.52
CA TYR A 104 4.85 7.27 -0.59
C TYR A 104 6.29 6.98 -0.96
N PHE A 105 7.12 6.71 0.05
CA PHE A 105 8.54 6.49 -0.15
C PHE A 105 8.94 5.12 0.37
N THR A 106 9.79 4.44 -0.37
CA THR A 106 10.57 3.32 0.13
C THR A 106 12.01 3.83 0.32
N CYS A 107 12.58 3.51 1.47
CA CYS A 107 13.96 3.82 1.81
C CYS A 107 14.78 2.53 1.92
N ALA A 108 16.08 2.64 2.01
CA ALA A 108 16.99 1.50 2.12
C ALA A 108 16.70 0.58 3.33
N ASP A 109 16.05 1.10 4.36
CA ASP A 109 15.63 0.40 5.58
C ASP A 109 14.14 -0.03 5.56
N GLY A 110 13.44 0.15 4.46
CA GLY A 110 12.03 -0.22 4.26
C GLY A 110 11.10 0.94 3.93
N ASP A 111 9.80 0.69 3.98
CA ASP A 111 8.79 1.71 3.67
C ASP A 111 8.76 2.83 4.71
N TYR A 112 8.74 4.06 4.24
CA TYR A 112 8.69 5.24 5.08
C TYR A 112 7.24 5.58 5.45
N THR A 113 6.87 5.31 6.69
CA THR A 113 5.49 5.43 7.18
C THR A 113 5.20 6.70 7.98
N LYS A 114 6.21 7.58 8.17
CA LYS A 114 6.07 8.74 9.05
C LYS A 114 5.32 9.91 8.43
N PHE A 115 5.33 10.03 7.13
CA PHE A 115 4.70 11.10 6.39
C PHE A 115 4.53 10.72 4.91
N ALA A 116 3.33 10.93 4.39
CA ALA A 116 3.00 10.80 2.96
C ALA A 116 2.46 12.17 2.50
N PRO A 117 3.30 13.02 1.89
CA PRO A 117 2.84 14.35 1.44
C PRO A 117 1.82 14.22 0.32
N THR A 118 0.70 14.92 0.46
CA THR A 118 -0.28 15.08 -0.60
C THR A 118 0.18 16.11 -1.63
N TYR A 119 -0.45 16.11 -2.80
CA TYR A 119 -0.26 17.19 -3.79
C TYR A 119 -0.43 18.57 -3.18
N LYS A 120 -1.46 18.74 -2.33
CA LYS A 120 -1.72 19.98 -1.63
C LYS A 120 -0.57 20.36 -0.69
N ASP A 121 -0.02 19.41 0.07
CA ASP A 121 1.13 19.68 0.95
C ASP A 121 2.34 20.18 0.14
N ILE A 122 2.67 19.53 -0.97
CA ILE A 122 3.79 19.91 -1.82
C ILE A 122 3.60 21.29 -2.43
N THR A 123 2.39 21.65 -2.85
CA THR A 123 2.10 22.95 -3.49
C THR A 123 1.97 24.09 -2.49
N THR A 124 1.69 23.83 -1.21
CA THR A 124 1.60 24.83 -0.13
C THR A 124 2.89 24.94 0.69
N ASP A 125 3.58 23.82 0.92
CA ASP A 125 4.79 23.72 1.74
C ASP A 125 6.04 23.90 0.87
N LYS A 126 6.16 25.06 0.24
CA LYS A 126 7.17 25.34 -0.78
C LYS A 126 8.12 26.50 -0.43
N TYR A 127 8.20 26.88 0.83
CA TYR A 127 9.03 28.02 1.25
C TYR A 127 10.17 27.62 2.19
N PHE A 128 11.25 28.37 2.08
CA PHE A 128 12.29 28.51 3.10
C PHE A 128 12.12 29.90 3.73
N PHE A 129 12.16 30.01 5.04
CA PHE A 129 12.02 31.27 5.77
C PHE A 129 13.33 31.69 6.41
N ASP A 130 13.72 32.95 6.17
CA ASP A 130 14.81 33.61 6.85
C ASP A 130 14.23 34.85 7.59
N GLY A 131 13.82 34.65 8.84
CA GLY A 131 13.04 35.62 9.60
C GLY A 131 11.68 35.86 8.94
N GLU A 132 11.42 37.10 8.52
CA GLU A 132 10.19 37.47 7.82
C GLU A 132 10.24 37.24 6.29
N ASN A 133 11.44 36.93 5.75
CA ASN A 133 11.60 36.69 4.33
C ASN A 133 11.26 35.23 4.00
N ALA A 134 10.51 35.01 2.92
CA ALA A 134 10.19 33.70 2.39
C ALA A 134 10.71 33.57 0.95
N ALA A 135 11.47 32.52 0.69
CA ALA A 135 11.92 32.16 -0.65
C ALA A 135 11.31 30.83 -1.07
N GLU A 136 10.76 30.73 -2.29
CA GLU A 136 10.28 29.46 -2.82
C GLU A 136 11.43 28.47 -3.04
N VAL A 137 11.20 27.20 -2.68
CA VAL A 137 12.11 26.09 -2.88
C VAL A 137 11.35 24.91 -3.52
N PRO A 138 11.91 24.24 -4.53
CA PRO A 138 11.24 23.13 -5.17
C PRO A 138 11.22 21.90 -4.27
N ALA A 139 10.16 21.10 -4.29
CA ALA A 139 10.23 19.73 -3.84
C ALA A 139 11.16 18.95 -4.77
N ALA A 140 12.07 18.15 -4.23
CA ALA A 140 13.10 17.51 -5.04
C ALA A 140 13.66 16.22 -4.42
N ILE A 141 14.37 15.46 -5.23
CA ILE A 141 15.33 14.44 -4.79
C ILE A 141 16.73 15.06 -4.82
N ALA A 142 17.28 15.25 -3.65
CA ALA A 142 18.65 15.74 -3.48
C ALA A 142 19.66 14.60 -3.69
N LEU A 143 20.62 14.85 -4.58
CA LEU A 143 21.73 13.97 -4.91
C LEU A 143 22.96 14.35 -4.08
N SER A 144 23.26 15.66 -4.02
CA SER A 144 24.31 16.21 -3.16
C SER A 144 23.68 17.11 -2.09
N TRP A 145 23.90 16.77 -0.83
CA TRP A 145 23.26 17.48 0.28
C TRP A 145 24.05 17.41 1.58
N THR A 146 23.69 18.29 2.50
CA THR A 146 24.17 18.31 3.89
C THR A 146 23.03 18.71 4.84
N ASN A 147 23.24 18.60 6.14
CA ASN A 147 22.38 19.25 7.15
C ASN A 147 23.21 19.97 8.19
N GLY A 148 22.62 21.02 8.75
CA GLY A 148 23.24 21.78 9.80
C GLY A 148 22.27 22.70 10.50
N ALA A 149 22.71 23.22 11.67
CA ALA A 149 21.93 24.20 12.40
C ALA A 149 22.04 25.57 11.71
N LEU A 150 20.92 26.26 11.57
CA LEU A 150 20.89 27.63 11.02
C LEU A 150 21.49 28.65 11.99
N ALA A 151 21.68 28.29 13.25
CA ALA A 151 22.45 29.09 14.22
C ALA A 151 23.95 29.09 13.92
N ASP A 152 24.48 28.11 13.20
CA ASP A 152 25.91 27.94 12.90
C ASP A 152 26.32 28.59 11.57
N GLY A 153 25.36 29.04 10.75
CA GLY A 153 25.63 29.67 9.46
C GLY A 153 24.44 29.75 8.53
N THR A 154 24.60 30.47 7.45
CA THR A 154 23.58 30.61 6.39
C THR A 154 23.45 29.33 5.57
N VAL A 155 22.41 29.24 4.74
CA VAL A 155 22.24 28.14 3.75
C VAL A 155 23.48 28.04 2.84
N ALA A 156 24.02 29.17 2.37
CA ALA A 156 25.21 29.22 1.54
C ALA A 156 26.49 28.74 2.25
N ASP A 157 26.60 28.98 3.58
CA ASP A 157 27.73 28.45 4.36
C ASP A 157 27.60 26.94 4.54
N LEU A 158 26.41 26.42 4.81
CA LEU A 158 26.14 24.98 4.90
C LEU A 158 26.36 24.29 3.55
N ALA A 159 25.99 24.94 2.44
CA ALA A 159 26.15 24.39 1.07
C ALA A 159 27.59 23.97 0.74
N LYS A 160 28.60 24.66 1.33
CA LYS A 160 30.03 24.33 1.17
C LYS A 160 30.39 22.92 1.64
N ASN A 161 29.56 22.32 2.49
CA ASN A 161 29.74 20.99 3.05
C ASN A 161 28.86 19.93 2.36
N ALA A 162 28.04 20.32 1.37
CA ALA A 162 27.20 19.38 0.63
C ALA A 162 28.06 18.43 -0.20
N LYS A 163 27.68 17.15 -0.21
CA LYS A 163 28.37 16.10 -0.95
C LYS A 163 27.41 15.03 -1.45
N ASP A 164 27.79 14.40 -2.53
CA ASP A 164 27.19 13.16 -2.98
C ASP A 164 27.61 12.05 -2.02
N SER A 165 26.66 11.56 -1.24
CA SER A 165 26.86 10.48 -0.28
C SER A 165 26.41 9.11 -0.81
N GLY A 166 25.94 9.05 -2.08
CA GLY A 166 25.27 7.87 -2.64
C GLY A 166 23.87 7.61 -2.05
N SER A 167 23.40 8.50 -1.16
CA SER A 167 22.10 8.37 -0.49
C SER A 167 21.17 9.50 -0.96
N LEU A 168 20.13 9.13 -1.69
CA LEU A 168 19.12 10.09 -2.15
C LEU A 168 18.26 10.57 -0.98
N ARG A 169 17.87 11.83 -1.02
CA ARG A 169 17.01 12.42 0.00
C ARG A 169 15.85 13.17 -0.64
N PHE A 170 14.61 12.86 -0.25
CA PHE A 170 13.50 13.71 -0.59
C PHE A 170 13.52 14.97 0.27
N VAL A 171 13.29 16.12 -0.34
CA VAL A 171 13.24 17.43 0.30
C VAL A 171 12.02 18.20 -0.18
N CYS A 172 11.39 18.95 0.74
CA CYS A 172 10.30 19.86 0.45
C CYS A 172 10.35 21.06 1.41
N GLY A 173 9.76 22.16 0.99
CA GLY A 173 9.67 23.36 1.83
C GLY A 173 8.72 23.22 3.02
N THR A 174 8.41 24.34 3.64
CA THR A 174 7.41 24.47 4.70
C THR A 174 6.42 25.58 4.36
N ASN A 175 5.32 25.69 5.08
CA ASN A 175 4.39 26.79 5.00
C ASN A 175 4.57 27.76 6.18
N GLU A 176 4.04 28.96 6.07
CA GLU A 176 4.18 30.00 7.07
C GLU A 176 3.60 29.62 8.44
N ALA A 177 2.46 28.90 8.46
CA ALA A 177 1.80 28.50 9.70
C ALA A 177 2.64 27.48 10.47
N ASP A 178 3.22 26.50 9.78
CA ASP A 178 4.11 25.49 10.37
C ASP A 178 5.46 26.12 10.80
N TYR A 179 5.97 27.08 10.02
CA TYR A 179 7.15 27.84 10.40
C TYR A 179 6.93 28.63 11.70
N LYS A 180 5.85 29.44 11.77
CA LYS A 180 5.51 30.23 12.98
C LYS A 180 5.22 29.35 14.20
N ALA A 181 4.67 28.16 13.98
CA ALA A 181 4.39 27.20 15.06
C ALA A 181 5.59 26.32 15.43
N GLU A 182 6.78 26.56 14.84
CA GLU A 182 8.01 25.76 15.02
C GLU A 182 7.79 24.25 14.86
N LYS A 183 6.88 23.85 13.97
CA LYS A 183 6.60 22.43 13.75
C LYS A 183 7.77 21.76 13.06
N SER A 184 8.15 20.60 13.57
CA SER A 184 9.22 19.80 12.97
C SER A 184 8.80 19.22 11.61
N ALA A 185 9.39 19.72 10.53
CA ALA A 185 9.27 19.18 9.19
C ALA A 185 10.29 18.06 8.89
N GLY A 186 11.17 17.70 9.83
CA GLY A 186 12.20 16.69 9.62
C GLY A 186 11.65 15.31 9.25
N LYS A 187 10.43 14.99 9.70
CA LYS A 187 9.73 13.76 9.31
C LYS A 187 9.20 13.78 7.86
N ARG A 188 9.23 14.93 7.19
CA ARG A 188 8.76 15.11 5.82
C ARG A 188 9.84 14.84 4.76
N MET A 189 11.09 14.70 5.18
CA MET A 189 12.26 14.62 4.31
C MET A 189 13.05 13.33 4.55
N PRO A 190 12.53 12.16 4.10
CA PRO A 190 13.23 10.89 4.26
C PRO A 190 14.56 10.87 3.51
N SER A 191 15.57 10.21 4.10
CA SER A 191 16.86 9.92 3.47
C SER A 191 16.95 8.43 3.12
N GLY A 192 17.87 8.10 2.20
CA GLY A 192 18.00 6.73 1.71
C GLY A 192 16.83 6.31 0.80
N VAL A 193 16.21 7.26 0.11
CA VAL A 193 15.07 7.00 -0.77
C VAL A 193 15.50 6.12 -1.94
N THR A 194 14.85 4.98 -2.11
CA THR A 194 15.06 4.03 -3.21
C THR A 194 13.85 3.93 -4.13
N ALA A 195 12.66 4.32 -3.65
CA ALA A 195 11.50 4.42 -4.51
C ALA A 195 10.56 5.56 -4.08
N ILE A 196 9.87 6.13 -5.07
CA ILE A 196 8.76 7.08 -4.91
C ILE A 196 7.54 6.50 -5.59
N SER A 197 6.43 6.40 -4.86
CA SER A 197 5.14 5.98 -5.42
C SER A 197 4.18 7.17 -5.42
N VAL A 198 3.66 7.51 -6.59
CA VAL A 198 2.53 8.44 -6.72
C VAL A 198 1.25 7.63 -6.57
N ALA A 199 0.57 7.82 -5.44
CA ALA A 199 -0.64 7.09 -5.13
C ALA A 199 -1.89 7.97 -5.37
N ALA A 200 -2.95 7.35 -5.92
CA ALA A 200 -4.28 7.92 -5.84
C ALA A 200 -4.72 8.02 -4.37
N ALA A 201 -5.64 8.93 -4.06
CA ALA A 201 -6.20 8.97 -2.72
C ALA A 201 -6.92 7.65 -2.40
N SER A 202 -6.70 7.12 -1.20
CA SER A 202 -7.48 5.98 -0.71
C SER A 202 -8.95 6.35 -0.60
N VAL A 203 -9.82 5.38 -0.83
CA VAL A 203 -11.25 5.57 -0.60
C VAL A 203 -11.50 5.85 0.88
N SER A 204 -12.14 6.96 1.19
CA SER A 204 -12.57 7.30 2.54
C SER A 204 -14.07 7.04 2.69
N TYR A 205 -14.48 6.49 3.83
CA TYR A 205 -15.89 6.23 4.14
C TYR A 205 -16.34 7.08 5.32
N THR A 206 -17.57 7.59 5.26
CA THR A 206 -18.12 8.49 6.28
C THR A 206 -18.35 7.83 7.62
N ASP A 207 -18.44 6.50 7.65
CA ASP A 207 -18.63 5.65 8.82
C ASP A 207 -17.34 4.92 9.28
N VAL A 208 -16.18 5.37 8.80
CA VAL A 208 -14.85 4.86 9.21
C VAL A 208 -14.00 6.04 9.66
N ALA A 209 -13.90 6.24 10.96
CA ALA A 209 -13.12 7.33 11.53
C ALA A 209 -11.63 7.01 11.61
N ALA A 210 -10.77 8.04 11.59
CA ALA A 210 -9.31 7.88 11.66
C ALA A 210 -8.81 7.12 12.89
N LYS A 211 -9.56 7.17 14.02
CA LYS A 211 -9.24 6.49 15.29
C LYS A 211 -9.78 5.07 15.40
N ASP A 212 -10.58 4.63 14.45
CA ASP A 212 -11.19 3.29 14.51
C ASP A 212 -10.12 2.21 14.33
N TRP A 213 -10.18 1.17 15.17
CA TRP A 213 -9.18 0.10 15.18
C TRP A 213 -9.08 -0.66 13.84
N TYR A 214 -10.15 -0.64 13.07
CA TYR A 214 -10.25 -1.28 11.75
C TYR A 214 -9.93 -0.35 10.58
N ARG A 215 -9.70 0.96 10.80
CA ARG A 215 -9.50 1.94 9.71
C ARG A 215 -8.46 1.50 8.70
N ASN A 216 -7.27 1.11 9.17
CA ASN A 216 -6.18 0.69 8.27
C ASN A 216 -6.53 -0.58 7.49
N ALA A 217 -7.23 -1.52 8.13
CA ALA A 217 -7.64 -2.76 7.48
C ALA A 217 -8.73 -2.53 6.42
N VAL A 218 -9.69 -1.67 6.69
CA VAL A 218 -10.72 -1.26 5.72
C VAL A 218 -10.06 -0.56 4.54
N THR A 219 -9.17 0.40 4.78
CA THR A 219 -8.43 1.10 3.72
C THR A 219 -7.61 0.12 2.90
N TYR A 220 -6.85 -0.80 3.54
CA TYR A 220 -6.09 -1.84 2.87
C TYR A 220 -6.96 -2.68 1.93
N CYS A 221 -8.08 -3.19 2.43
CA CYS A 221 -8.97 -4.03 1.64
C CYS A 221 -9.63 -3.28 0.48
N SER A 222 -9.93 -1.99 0.66
CA SER A 222 -10.50 -1.14 -0.39
C SER A 222 -9.47 -0.80 -1.48
N ASP A 223 -8.26 -0.39 -1.09
CA ASP A 223 -7.16 -0.04 -2.01
C ASP A 223 -6.71 -1.25 -2.85
N ASN A 224 -6.78 -2.46 -2.27
CA ASN A 224 -6.49 -3.71 -2.97
C ASN A 224 -7.70 -4.31 -3.70
N GLY A 225 -8.84 -3.61 -3.74
CA GLY A 225 -10.05 -4.06 -4.44
C GLY A 225 -10.75 -5.28 -3.84
N LEU A 226 -10.35 -5.72 -2.62
CA LEU A 226 -10.95 -6.88 -1.95
C LEU A 226 -12.36 -6.57 -1.45
N PHE A 227 -12.57 -5.35 -0.94
CA PHE A 227 -13.86 -4.85 -0.51
C PHE A 227 -14.28 -3.59 -1.25
N LYS A 228 -15.58 -3.39 -1.36
CA LYS A 228 -16.21 -2.13 -1.78
C LYS A 228 -17.15 -1.63 -0.68
N GLY A 229 -17.46 -0.34 -0.68
CA GLY A 229 -18.51 0.23 0.17
C GLY A 229 -19.90 -0.32 -0.18
N VAL A 230 -20.86 -0.03 0.69
CA VAL A 230 -22.26 -0.46 0.55
C VAL A 230 -23.17 0.58 -0.11
N GLY A 231 -22.61 1.69 -0.58
CA GLY A 231 -23.31 2.84 -1.12
C GLY A 231 -23.24 4.04 -0.17
N ASP A 232 -23.68 5.22 -0.63
CA ASP A 232 -23.71 6.47 0.12
C ASP A 232 -22.40 6.82 0.85
N ASN A 233 -21.28 6.47 0.23
CA ASN A 233 -19.94 6.63 0.79
C ASN A 233 -19.77 5.97 2.18
N LYS A 234 -20.42 4.82 2.40
CA LYS A 234 -20.35 4.02 3.62
C LYS A 234 -19.71 2.68 3.38
N PHE A 235 -19.01 2.17 4.39
CA PHE A 235 -18.41 0.84 4.41
C PHE A 235 -19.24 -0.19 5.17
N ALA A 236 -20.01 0.25 6.16
CA ALA A 236 -20.75 -0.57 7.11
C ALA A 236 -19.85 -1.56 7.90
N PRO A 237 -18.80 -1.08 8.61
CA PRO A 237 -17.73 -1.94 9.15
C PRO A 237 -18.22 -2.98 10.16
N LEU A 238 -19.22 -2.67 10.96
CA LEU A 238 -19.73 -3.52 12.04
C LEU A 238 -20.94 -4.40 11.61
N THR A 239 -21.32 -4.35 10.34
CA THR A 239 -22.39 -5.21 9.81
C THR A 239 -21.86 -6.64 9.63
N GLN A 240 -22.63 -7.63 10.10
CA GLN A 240 -22.31 -9.04 9.90
C GLN A 240 -22.25 -9.38 8.42
N MET A 241 -21.26 -10.19 8.05
CA MET A 241 -21.14 -10.67 6.67
C MET A 241 -22.05 -11.83 6.38
N ASN A 242 -22.73 -11.79 5.25
CA ASN A 242 -23.46 -12.94 4.74
C ASN A 242 -22.61 -13.76 3.74
N MET A 243 -23.12 -14.94 3.38
CA MET A 243 -22.42 -15.88 2.51
C MET A 243 -22.18 -15.34 1.09
N ALA A 244 -23.10 -14.56 0.55
CA ALA A 244 -22.93 -13.95 -0.77
C ALA A 244 -21.83 -12.87 -0.80
N GLU A 245 -21.74 -12.08 0.27
CA GLU A 245 -20.66 -11.10 0.43
C GLU A 245 -19.30 -11.81 0.59
N LEU A 246 -19.24 -12.85 1.43
CA LEU A 246 -18.02 -13.64 1.59
C LEU A 246 -17.57 -14.26 0.27
N ALA A 247 -18.46 -14.93 -0.47
CA ALA A 247 -18.13 -15.51 -1.77
C ALA A 247 -17.54 -14.46 -2.74
N THR A 248 -18.06 -13.21 -2.69
CA THR A 248 -17.57 -12.11 -3.50
C THR A 248 -16.15 -11.70 -3.09
N VAL A 249 -15.87 -11.63 -1.79
CA VAL A 249 -14.53 -11.32 -1.28
C VAL A 249 -13.55 -12.42 -1.65
N LEU A 250 -13.89 -13.69 -1.44
CA LEU A 250 -13.04 -14.84 -1.80
C LEU A 250 -12.72 -14.90 -3.30
N TYR A 251 -13.70 -14.57 -4.14
CA TYR A 251 -13.52 -14.50 -5.59
C TYR A 251 -12.51 -13.41 -5.99
N ARG A 252 -12.49 -12.26 -5.28
CA ARG A 252 -11.51 -11.20 -5.47
C ARG A 252 -10.14 -11.59 -4.91
N VAL A 253 -10.09 -12.26 -3.77
CA VAL A 253 -8.86 -12.84 -3.20
C VAL A 253 -8.17 -13.77 -4.21
N ALA A 254 -8.94 -14.55 -4.96
CA ALA A 254 -8.43 -15.41 -6.03
C ALA A 254 -8.03 -14.65 -7.32
N GLY A 255 -7.95 -13.32 -7.27
CA GLY A 255 -7.45 -12.48 -8.37
C GLY A 255 -8.50 -12.09 -9.41
N SER A 256 -9.79 -12.35 -9.18
CA SER A 256 -10.84 -11.96 -10.12
C SER A 256 -11.25 -10.49 -9.93
N THR A 257 -11.30 -9.76 -11.05
CA THR A 257 -11.70 -8.35 -11.08
C THR A 257 -13.09 -8.12 -11.67
N THR A 258 -13.72 -9.15 -12.23
CA THR A 258 -14.98 -9.01 -12.94
C THR A 258 -16.15 -8.95 -11.98
N ASP A 259 -16.88 -7.85 -12.02
CA ASP A 259 -18.18 -7.70 -11.37
C ASP A 259 -19.26 -8.44 -12.18
N ASN A 260 -20.37 -8.70 -11.55
CA ASN A 260 -21.43 -9.61 -11.97
C ASN A 260 -21.97 -9.50 -13.39
N SER A 261 -22.17 -10.66 -13.97
CA SER A 261 -23.19 -10.90 -15.00
C SER A 261 -23.96 -12.14 -14.58
N GLY A 262 -25.19 -12.00 -14.13
CA GLY A 262 -26.03 -13.14 -13.72
C GLY A 262 -27.40 -12.68 -13.23
N GLU A 263 -28.27 -13.61 -12.93
CA GLU A 263 -29.62 -13.35 -12.44
C GLU A 263 -29.60 -12.62 -11.08
N LYS A 264 -28.59 -12.94 -10.23
CA LYS A 264 -28.34 -12.29 -8.95
C LYS A 264 -26.93 -11.73 -8.93
N TRP A 265 -26.69 -10.69 -8.15
CA TRP A 265 -25.41 -10.01 -8.06
C TRP A 265 -24.24 -10.91 -7.61
N TYR A 266 -24.54 -12.07 -7.01
CA TYR A 266 -23.54 -13.05 -6.54
C TYR A 266 -23.53 -14.36 -7.35
N SER A 267 -24.33 -14.50 -8.40
CA SER A 267 -24.49 -15.79 -9.14
C SER A 267 -23.16 -16.36 -9.62
N LYS A 268 -22.28 -15.52 -10.13
CA LYS A 268 -20.97 -15.91 -10.64
C LYS A 268 -20.04 -16.39 -9.52
N GLN A 269 -20.04 -15.70 -8.39
CA GLN A 269 -19.23 -16.04 -7.23
C GLN A 269 -19.71 -17.33 -6.57
N GLN A 270 -21.03 -17.53 -6.50
CA GLN A 270 -21.63 -18.77 -6.04
C GLN A 270 -21.20 -19.95 -6.92
N ALA A 271 -21.31 -19.82 -8.24
CA ALA A 271 -20.92 -20.86 -9.18
C ALA A 271 -19.41 -21.19 -9.06
N TRP A 272 -18.56 -20.16 -8.94
CA TRP A 272 -17.12 -20.33 -8.75
C TRP A 272 -16.79 -21.02 -7.43
N CYS A 273 -17.44 -20.65 -6.33
CA CYS A 273 -17.23 -21.30 -5.03
C CYS A 273 -17.60 -22.78 -5.08
N ALA A 274 -18.67 -23.14 -5.80
CA ALA A 274 -19.07 -24.54 -5.99
C ALA A 274 -18.08 -25.30 -6.89
N GLU A 275 -17.66 -24.72 -8.01
CA GLU A 275 -16.67 -25.30 -8.93
C GLU A 275 -15.33 -25.59 -8.24
N LYS A 276 -14.89 -24.66 -7.36
CA LYS A 276 -13.62 -24.78 -6.62
C LYS A 276 -13.76 -25.51 -5.28
N GLU A 277 -14.90 -26.09 -4.99
CA GLU A 277 -15.20 -26.83 -3.75
C GLU A 277 -14.95 -26.01 -2.47
N ILE A 278 -15.02 -24.66 -2.57
CA ILE A 278 -14.88 -23.74 -1.42
C ILE A 278 -16.15 -23.78 -0.59
N ILE A 279 -17.30 -23.61 -1.26
CA ILE A 279 -18.65 -23.69 -0.67
C ILE A 279 -19.47 -24.64 -1.56
N PRO A 280 -19.87 -25.81 -1.04
CA PRO A 280 -20.73 -26.73 -1.79
C PRO A 280 -22.03 -26.04 -2.19
N ALA A 281 -22.56 -26.38 -3.41
CA ALA A 281 -23.72 -25.71 -3.97
C ALA A 281 -24.98 -25.84 -3.11
N ASP A 282 -25.17 -27.00 -2.47
CA ASP A 282 -26.28 -27.29 -1.54
C ASP A 282 -26.18 -26.57 -0.20
N SER A 283 -24.97 -26.17 0.18
CA SER A 283 -24.65 -25.46 1.42
C SER A 283 -24.66 -23.94 1.27
N PHE A 284 -24.78 -23.42 0.04
CA PHE A 284 -24.76 -21.97 -0.22
C PHE A 284 -26.12 -21.33 0.13
N LYS A 285 -26.15 -20.60 1.23
CA LYS A 285 -27.31 -19.81 1.69
C LYS A 285 -26.94 -18.34 1.66
N ALA A 286 -27.30 -17.64 0.60
CA ALA A 286 -26.82 -16.27 0.28
C ALA A 286 -26.89 -15.29 1.47
N ASP A 287 -28.04 -15.30 2.17
CA ASP A 287 -28.34 -14.34 3.25
C ASP A 287 -27.94 -14.85 4.64
N ALA A 288 -27.39 -16.06 4.76
CA ALA A 288 -26.95 -16.59 6.04
C ALA A 288 -25.68 -15.89 6.52
N ASN A 289 -25.65 -15.48 7.78
CA ASN A 289 -24.46 -14.92 8.40
C ASN A 289 -23.34 -15.95 8.45
N VAL A 290 -22.11 -15.48 8.31
CA VAL A 290 -20.91 -16.31 8.25
C VAL A 290 -20.26 -16.39 9.62
N SER A 291 -20.05 -17.62 10.12
CA SER A 291 -19.29 -17.83 11.34
C SER A 291 -17.78 -17.64 11.11
N ARG A 292 -17.04 -17.37 12.17
CA ARG A 292 -15.58 -17.19 12.14
C ARG A 292 -14.86 -18.44 11.61
N ALA A 293 -15.24 -19.64 12.05
CA ALA A 293 -14.70 -20.88 11.52
C ALA A 293 -15.01 -21.04 10.02
N ALA A 294 -16.25 -20.77 9.62
CA ALA A 294 -16.64 -20.86 8.19
C ALA A 294 -15.81 -19.90 7.32
N PHE A 295 -15.64 -18.63 7.76
CA PHE A 295 -14.76 -17.68 7.06
C PHE A 295 -13.34 -18.22 6.90
N ILE A 296 -12.73 -18.69 8.00
CA ILE A 296 -11.34 -19.16 8.02
C ILE A 296 -11.17 -20.36 7.07
N THR A 297 -12.09 -21.34 7.17
CA THR A 297 -12.04 -22.55 6.34
C THR A 297 -12.19 -22.23 4.86
N MET A 298 -13.13 -21.36 4.50
CA MET A 298 -13.35 -20.96 3.10
C MET A 298 -12.18 -20.11 2.56
N PHE A 299 -11.62 -19.24 3.37
CA PHE A 299 -10.44 -18.45 3.03
C PHE A 299 -9.21 -19.33 2.83
N TYR A 300 -8.94 -20.25 3.75
CA TYR A 300 -7.87 -21.23 3.64
C TYR A 300 -7.99 -22.04 2.33
N LYS A 301 -9.16 -22.61 2.03
CA LYS A 301 -9.43 -23.31 0.76
C LYS A 301 -9.17 -22.40 -0.45
N THR A 302 -9.52 -21.12 -0.38
CA THR A 302 -9.25 -20.19 -1.47
C THR A 302 -7.77 -20.02 -1.72
N LEU A 303 -6.95 -19.92 -0.67
CA LEU A 303 -5.50 -19.78 -0.79
C LEU A 303 -4.81 -21.04 -1.30
N THR A 304 -5.34 -22.25 -1.02
CA THR A 304 -4.80 -23.50 -1.58
C THR A 304 -4.89 -23.58 -3.10
N LEU A 305 -5.69 -22.73 -3.74
CA LEU A 305 -5.80 -22.65 -5.21
C LEU A 305 -4.58 -21.98 -5.87
N ASP A 306 -3.76 -21.28 -5.11
CA ASP A 306 -2.61 -20.52 -5.61
C ASP A 306 -1.33 -20.97 -4.89
N SER A 307 -0.45 -21.64 -5.64
CA SER A 307 0.79 -22.23 -5.13
C SER A 307 1.80 -21.22 -4.56
N LYS A 308 1.56 -19.92 -4.71
CA LYS A 308 2.40 -18.89 -4.07
C LYS A 308 2.20 -18.81 -2.55
N TYR A 309 1.09 -19.37 -2.02
CA TYR A 309 0.83 -19.41 -0.59
C TYR A 309 1.20 -20.77 -0.01
N ASP A 310 2.01 -20.76 1.05
CA ASP A 310 2.24 -21.98 1.82
C ASP A 310 1.05 -22.23 2.75
N THR A 311 0.26 -23.21 2.39
CA THR A 311 -0.93 -23.65 3.15
C THR A 311 -0.70 -25.00 3.83
N THR A 312 0.57 -25.42 3.97
CA THR A 312 0.94 -26.66 4.66
C THR A 312 0.57 -26.59 6.15
N VAL A 313 -0.06 -27.63 6.65
CA VAL A 313 -0.42 -27.77 8.06
C VAL A 313 0.38 -28.89 8.69
N THR A 314 1.15 -28.58 9.76
CA THR A 314 1.94 -29.57 10.50
C THR A 314 1.20 -30.05 11.74
N ASP A 315 1.68 -31.15 12.34
CA ASP A 315 1.12 -31.66 13.61
C ASP A 315 1.37 -30.68 14.78
N GLU A 316 2.45 -29.91 14.74
CA GLU A 316 2.72 -28.85 15.74
C GLU A 316 1.66 -27.75 15.67
N MET A 317 1.27 -27.35 14.44
CA MET A 317 0.20 -26.36 14.24
C MET A 317 -1.12 -26.86 14.80
N ARG A 318 -1.50 -28.14 14.56
CA ARG A 318 -2.72 -28.76 15.14
C ARG A 318 -2.67 -28.76 16.66
N LYS A 319 -1.53 -29.18 17.24
CA LYS A 319 -1.36 -29.18 18.71
C LYS A 319 -1.47 -27.80 19.33
N SER A 320 -1.05 -26.74 18.63
CA SER A 320 -1.20 -25.37 19.11
C SER A 320 -2.67 -24.96 19.25
N VAL A 321 -3.54 -25.46 18.38
CA VAL A 321 -4.99 -25.21 18.43
C VAL A 321 -5.68 -26.09 19.47
N GLU A 322 -5.20 -27.30 19.71
CA GLU A 322 -5.70 -28.18 20.80
C GLU A 322 -5.59 -27.52 22.17
N ALA A 323 -4.62 -26.59 22.34
CA ALA A 323 -4.45 -25.81 23.56
C ALA A 323 -5.43 -24.63 23.69
N ALA A 324 -6.26 -24.36 22.68
CA ALA A 324 -7.24 -23.27 22.75
C ALA A 324 -8.33 -23.57 23.77
N ALA A 325 -8.75 -22.53 24.51
CA ALA A 325 -9.75 -22.65 25.57
C ALA A 325 -11.09 -23.23 25.09
N ASP A 326 -11.41 -23.01 23.82
CA ASP A 326 -12.64 -23.41 23.19
C ASP A 326 -12.48 -24.48 22.10
N TYR A 327 -11.35 -25.22 22.12
CA TYR A 327 -11.06 -26.27 21.13
C TYR A 327 -12.19 -27.25 20.92
N ALA A 328 -12.87 -27.66 21.99
CA ALA A 328 -14.00 -28.60 21.92
C ALA A 328 -15.20 -28.09 21.10
N SER A 329 -15.26 -26.79 20.80
CA SER A 329 -16.28 -26.18 19.96
C SER A 329 -15.89 -26.10 18.48
N ILE A 330 -14.67 -26.51 18.12
CA ILE A 330 -14.18 -26.52 16.73
C ILE A 330 -14.61 -27.82 16.05
N ASN A 331 -15.24 -27.73 14.88
CA ASN A 331 -15.52 -28.92 14.09
C ASN A 331 -14.24 -29.54 13.58
N ALA A 332 -14.16 -30.87 13.54
CA ALA A 332 -12.97 -31.58 13.07
C ALA A 332 -12.56 -31.18 11.62
N ALA A 333 -13.50 -30.84 10.76
CA ALA A 333 -13.25 -30.38 9.40
C ALA A 333 -12.60 -28.99 9.32
N ASP A 334 -12.67 -28.19 10.38
CA ASP A 334 -12.15 -26.82 10.42
C ASP A 334 -10.77 -26.74 11.10
N VAL A 335 -10.31 -27.82 11.77
CA VAL A 335 -9.08 -27.82 12.56
C VAL A 335 -7.85 -27.42 11.74
N ASP A 336 -7.67 -27.97 10.55
CA ASP A 336 -6.50 -27.67 9.71
C ASP A 336 -6.48 -26.19 9.28
N ALA A 337 -7.60 -25.67 8.82
CA ALA A 337 -7.72 -24.27 8.41
C ALA A 337 -7.46 -23.31 9.59
N ILE A 338 -7.98 -23.64 10.76
CA ILE A 338 -7.78 -22.85 11.99
C ILE A 338 -6.33 -22.95 12.45
N ALA A 339 -5.70 -24.14 12.39
CA ALA A 339 -4.30 -24.35 12.75
C ALA A 339 -3.36 -23.51 11.84
N TRP A 340 -3.62 -23.53 10.56
CA TRP A 340 -2.91 -22.66 9.61
C TRP A 340 -3.13 -21.17 9.96
N ALA A 341 -4.37 -20.75 10.19
CA ALA A 341 -4.72 -19.36 10.48
C ALA A 341 -4.06 -18.82 11.75
N VAL A 342 -3.91 -19.66 12.78
CA VAL A 342 -3.17 -19.33 14.01
C VAL A 342 -1.68 -19.20 13.71
N SER A 343 -1.10 -20.13 12.94
CA SER A 343 0.34 -20.15 12.65
C SER A 343 0.80 -18.93 11.84
N VAL A 344 -0.02 -18.45 10.91
CA VAL A 344 0.28 -17.23 10.10
C VAL A 344 -0.16 -15.93 10.79
N GLY A 345 -0.66 -16.01 12.03
CA GLY A 345 -1.09 -14.82 12.79
C GLY A 345 -2.38 -14.17 12.33
N LEU A 346 -3.18 -14.87 11.51
CA LEU A 346 -4.53 -14.44 11.13
C LEU A 346 -5.42 -14.29 12.36
N ILE A 347 -5.36 -15.26 13.25
CA ILE A 347 -5.99 -15.27 14.57
C ILE A 347 -4.93 -15.05 15.64
N LYS A 348 -5.16 -14.11 16.57
CA LYS A 348 -4.25 -13.80 17.67
C LYS A 348 -4.82 -14.09 19.05
N GLY A 349 -6.05 -14.68 19.14
CA GLY A 349 -6.77 -14.80 20.39
C GLY A 349 -7.41 -13.48 20.83
N THR A 350 -8.12 -13.53 21.95
CA THR A 350 -8.82 -12.37 22.55
C THR A 350 -8.05 -11.75 23.71
N ASP A 351 -7.08 -12.46 24.27
CA ASP A 351 -6.14 -11.98 25.28
C ASP A 351 -4.75 -12.62 25.11
N ASP A 352 -3.76 -12.07 25.80
CA ASP A 352 -2.35 -12.51 25.69
C ASP A 352 -2.07 -13.83 26.47
N SER A 353 -3.03 -14.34 27.25
CA SER A 353 -2.81 -15.47 28.16
C SER A 353 -3.33 -16.80 27.65
N THR A 354 -4.42 -16.80 26.87
CA THR A 354 -5.05 -18.04 26.39
C THR A 354 -5.65 -17.85 25.02
N LEU A 355 -5.24 -18.71 24.07
CA LEU A 355 -5.81 -18.71 22.73
C LEU A 355 -7.31 -19.03 22.78
N THR A 356 -8.14 -18.16 22.24
CA THR A 356 -9.58 -18.36 22.07
C THR A 356 -9.96 -18.08 20.63
N ILE A 357 -10.59 -19.04 19.96
CA ILE A 357 -10.90 -19.01 18.53
C ILE A 357 -12.24 -18.34 18.26
N ASN A 358 -13.24 -18.62 19.12
CA ASN A 358 -14.65 -18.24 18.95
C ASN A 358 -15.23 -18.72 17.60
N PRO A 359 -15.21 -20.03 17.31
CA PRO A 359 -15.50 -20.56 15.97
C PRO A 359 -16.93 -20.28 15.50
N ALA A 360 -17.89 -20.25 16.42
CA ALA A 360 -19.32 -20.02 16.15
C ALA A 360 -19.69 -18.53 16.07
N ALA A 361 -18.81 -17.60 16.51
CA ALA A 361 -19.09 -16.17 16.46
C ALA A 361 -19.25 -15.70 15.01
N GLU A 362 -20.28 -14.92 14.71
CA GLU A 362 -20.48 -14.32 13.39
C GLU A 362 -19.45 -13.22 13.17
N VAL A 363 -18.87 -13.16 11.95
CA VAL A 363 -17.88 -12.16 11.60
C VAL A 363 -18.52 -10.94 10.96
N ASN A 364 -18.06 -9.75 11.33
CA ASN A 364 -18.41 -8.51 10.66
C ASN A 364 -17.38 -8.13 9.59
N ARG A 365 -17.73 -7.16 8.74
CA ARG A 365 -16.90 -6.72 7.61
C ARG A 365 -15.52 -6.21 8.06
N ALA A 366 -15.45 -5.47 9.18
CA ALA A 366 -14.20 -4.94 9.72
C ALA A 366 -13.26 -6.04 10.24
N GLU A 367 -13.81 -7.07 10.89
CA GLU A 367 -13.04 -8.24 11.35
C GLU A 367 -12.45 -9.00 10.18
N VAL A 368 -13.23 -9.23 9.13
CA VAL A 368 -12.74 -9.90 7.91
C VAL A 368 -11.64 -9.06 7.25
N CYS A 369 -11.81 -7.75 7.08
CA CYS A 369 -10.74 -6.88 6.59
C CYS A 369 -9.46 -6.99 7.43
N THR A 370 -9.59 -7.02 8.75
CA THR A 370 -8.44 -7.12 9.67
C THR A 370 -7.71 -8.46 9.53
N MET A 371 -8.45 -9.54 9.39
CA MET A 371 -7.86 -10.85 9.15
C MET A 371 -7.16 -10.90 7.78
N LEU A 372 -7.77 -10.40 6.71
CA LEU A 372 -7.15 -10.33 5.40
C LEU A 372 -5.87 -9.48 5.40
N GLN A 373 -5.90 -8.28 5.98
CA GLN A 373 -4.72 -7.43 6.09
C GLN A 373 -3.57 -8.15 6.81
N ARG A 374 -3.83 -8.76 7.97
CA ARG A 374 -2.84 -9.54 8.74
C ARG A 374 -2.21 -10.65 7.90
N CYS A 375 -3.04 -11.41 7.20
CA CYS A 375 -2.59 -12.49 6.33
C CYS A 375 -1.64 -11.96 5.25
N TYR A 376 -2.06 -10.98 4.46
CA TYR A 376 -1.25 -10.47 3.35
C TYR A 376 0.01 -9.75 3.81
N THR A 377 -0.04 -8.99 4.90
CA THR A 377 1.16 -8.32 5.45
C THR A 377 2.10 -9.29 6.19
N GLY A 378 1.59 -10.41 6.67
CA GLY A 378 2.38 -11.48 7.32
C GLY A 378 3.02 -12.45 6.33
N LEU A 379 2.35 -12.75 5.22
CA LEU A 379 2.87 -13.65 4.16
C LEU A 379 3.88 -12.97 3.22
N ALA A 380 3.97 -11.64 3.24
CA ALA A 380 4.94 -10.86 2.45
C ALA A 380 6.35 -10.79 3.08
N LYS A 381 6.63 -11.61 4.10
CA LYS A 381 7.93 -11.63 4.80
C LYS A 381 8.79 -12.80 4.35
#